data_cdba75ae068880554e78458135e5abee
#
_entry.id   cdba75ae068880554e78458135e5abee
#
_cell.length_a   1.000
_cell.length_b   1.000
_cell.length_c   1.000
_cell.angle_alpha   90.00
_cell.angle_beta   90.00
_cell.angle_gamma   90.00
#
_symmetry.space_group_name_H-M   'P 1'
#
loop_
_entity.id
_entity.type
_entity.pdbx_description
1 polymer ?
#
loop_
_entity_poly.entity_id
_entity_poly.type
_entity_poly.pdbx_seq_one_letter_code
_entity_poly.pdbx_strand_id
1 'polypeptide(L)'
;MKKLFLVSIVLLSTFVMISCEKNKKDTEKPTIKLIEPENGDSIKPSDKGIHFEVEFADNEALGSYKVNIHPAFDGHTHEQAAPQFAAGDSIAFEKTWLESEFIAAGEQSIEGKRNTTIHHHKIVIPPTVNGKPLKEGNYHFMVTCSDKARNETFVACNIKISYSAKEHDHED
;
A
#
# COMPACT_ATOMS: atom_id res chain seq x y z
N MET A 1 -2.74 19.14 -87.52
CA MET A 1 -2.49 20.00 -86.37
C MET A 1 -2.96 19.26 -85.14
N LYS A 2 -2.02 18.64 -84.40
CA LYS A 2 -2.32 17.82 -83.19
C LYS A 2 -2.09 18.66 -81.96
N LYS A 3 -3.14 18.92 -81.19
CA LYS A 3 -3.03 19.63 -79.93
C LYS A 3 -2.65 18.64 -78.82
N LEU A 4 -1.47 18.85 -78.24
CA LEU A 4 -0.97 18.07 -77.10
C LEU A 4 -1.59 18.65 -75.82
N PHE A 5 -2.40 17.85 -75.15
CA PHE A 5 -2.90 18.17 -73.79
C PHE A 5 -1.89 17.68 -72.75
N LEU A 6 -1.20 18.61 -72.09
CA LEU A 6 -0.37 18.35 -70.93
C LEU A 6 -1.30 18.29 -69.72
N VAL A 7 -1.50 17.09 -69.18
CA VAL A 7 -2.16 16.89 -67.90
C VAL A 7 -1.09 16.95 -66.80
N SER A 8 -1.09 18.06 -66.05
CA SER A 8 -0.24 18.23 -64.87
C SER A 8 -0.87 17.56 -63.67
N ILE A 9 -0.32 16.41 -63.29
CA ILE A 9 -0.72 15.69 -62.06
C ILE A 9 0.03 16.39 -60.89
N VAL A 10 -0.70 17.18 -60.12
CA VAL A 10 -0.20 17.73 -58.85
C VAL A 10 -0.36 16.62 -57.82
N LEU A 11 0.75 15.97 -57.47
CA LEU A 11 0.84 15.00 -56.41
C LEU A 11 0.86 15.73 -55.06
N LEU A 12 -0.32 15.87 -54.44
CA LEU A 12 -0.48 16.44 -53.11
C LEU A 12 -0.02 15.40 -52.08
N SER A 13 1.27 15.41 -51.70
CA SER A 13 1.78 14.59 -50.62
C SER A 13 1.31 15.13 -49.29
N THR A 14 0.26 14.57 -48.72
CA THR A 14 -0.15 14.80 -47.34
C THR A 14 0.91 14.21 -46.40
N PHE A 15 1.72 15.08 -45.86
CA PHE A 15 2.66 14.75 -44.80
C PHE A 15 1.85 14.53 -43.51
N VAL A 16 1.54 13.27 -43.21
CA VAL A 16 0.95 12.89 -41.93
C VAL A 16 2.04 13.05 -40.88
N MET A 17 2.01 14.18 -40.18
CA MET A 17 2.79 14.38 -38.95
C MET A 17 2.26 13.38 -37.92
N ILE A 18 2.86 12.20 -37.81
CA ILE A 18 2.71 11.35 -36.67
C ILE A 18 3.41 12.09 -35.52
N SER A 19 2.62 12.84 -34.76
CA SER A 19 3.04 13.38 -33.48
C SER A 19 3.30 12.19 -32.59
N CYS A 20 4.57 11.80 -32.45
CA CYS A 20 5.01 10.95 -31.37
C CYS A 20 4.84 11.78 -30.09
N GLU A 21 3.69 11.69 -29.43
CA GLU A 21 3.61 12.10 -28.04
C GLU A 21 4.69 11.29 -27.31
N LYS A 22 5.77 11.99 -26.94
CA LYS A 22 6.72 11.44 -25.97
C LYS A 22 5.89 11.09 -24.77
N ASN A 23 5.72 9.80 -24.50
CA ASN A 23 5.14 9.29 -23.26
C ASN A 23 5.86 10.02 -22.12
N LYS A 24 5.24 11.05 -21.57
CA LYS A 24 5.73 11.67 -20.35
C LYS A 24 5.69 10.57 -19.31
N LYS A 25 6.87 10.23 -18.79
CA LYS A 25 6.95 9.31 -17.66
C LYS A 25 6.15 9.92 -16.52
N ASP A 26 5.24 9.14 -15.96
CA ASP A 26 4.55 9.53 -14.75
C ASP A 26 5.56 9.75 -13.61
N THR A 27 5.43 10.84 -12.90
CA THR A 27 6.28 11.24 -11.76
C THR A 27 5.45 11.62 -10.53
N GLU A 28 4.13 11.54 -10.65
CA GLU A 28 3.21 11.76 -9.56
C GLU A 28 3.15 10.48 -8.71
N LYS A 29 3.18 10.66 -7.39
CA LYS A 29 3.13 9.52 -6.48
C LYS A 29 1.68 9.15 -6.19
N PRO A 30 1.39 7.85 -5.97
CA PRO A 30 0.09 7.44 -5.50
C PRO A 30 -0.24 8.05 -4.12
N THR A 31 -1.51 8.19 -3.83
CA THR A 31 -2.01 8.63 -2.53
C THR A 31 -2.57 7.46 -1.75
N ILE A 32 -2.41 7.52 -0.43
CA ILE A 32 -2.90 6.51 0.52
C ILE A 32 -3.70 7.22 1.60
N LYS A 33 -4.91 6.73 1.87
CA LYS A 33 -5.68 7.12 3.05
C LYS A 33 -5.96 5.86 3.86
N LEU A 34 -5.20 5.67 4.95
CA LEU A 34 -5.43 4.59 5.90
C LEU A 34 -6.65 4.96 6.74
N ILE A 35 -7.61 4.05 6.81
CA ILE A 35 -8.86 4.19 7.57
C ILE A 35 -8.75 3.34 8.83
N GLU A 36 -8.38 2.05 8.67
CA GLU A 36 -8.17 1.11 9.76
C GLU A 36 -6.84 0.34 9.58
N PRO A 37 -6.06 0.18 10.68
CA PRO A 37 -6.30 0.65 12.04
C PRO A 37 -6.11 2.17 12.18
N GLU A 38 -6.85 2.79 13.12
CA GLU A 38 -6.66 4.19 13.48
C GLU A 38 -5.37 4.40 14.29
N ASN A 39 -4.88 5.65 14.28
CA ASN A 39 -3.70 5.99 15.07
C ASN A 39 -3.98 5.91 16.58
N GLY A 40 -3.24 5.06 17.26
CA GLY A 40 -3.38 4.84 18.71
C GLY A 40 -4.21 3.60 19.07
N ASP A 41 -4.70 2.86 18.11
CA ASP A 41 -5.47 1.64 18.35
C ASP A 41 -4.71 0.61 19.17
N SER A 42 -5.45 -0.04 20.05
CA SER A 42 -4.94 -1.17 20.82
C SER A 42 -5.43 -2.48 20.23
N ILE A 43 -4.50 -3.28 19.75
CA ILE A 43 -4.76 -4.55 19.06
C ILE A 43 -4.42 -5.73 19.97
N LYS A 44 -5.38 -6.62 20.14
CA LYS A 44 -5.19 -7.88 20.86
C LYS A 44 -4.60 -8.92 19.90
N PRO A 45 -3.42 -9.51 20.22
CA PRO A 45 -2.90 -10.62 19.43
C PRO A 45 -3.89 -11.79 19.38
N SER A 46 -4.18 -12.26 18.18
CA SER A 46 -5.09 -13.40 17.96
C SER A 46 -4.76 -14.09 16.63
N ASP A 47 -5.30 -15.30 16.43
CA ASP A 47 -5.20 -16.00 15.14
C ASP A 47 -6.22 -15.47 14.10
N LYS A 48 -7.09 -14.56 14.52
CA LYS A 48 -7.98 -13.81 13.62
C LYS A 48 -7.20 -12.63 13.04
N GLY A 49 -7.51 -12.26 11.82
CA GLY A 49 -6.95 -11.03 11.22
C GLY A 49 -7.57 -9.80 11.84
N ILE A 50 -6.79 -8.72 11.89
CA ILE A 50 -7.29 -7.40 12.28
C ILE A 50 -8.08 -6.79 11.12
N HIS A 51 -8.98 -5.87 11.44
CA HIS A 51 -9.64 -5.04 10.43
C HIS A 51 -8.60 -4.16 9.73
N PHE A 52 -8.59 -4.21 8.43
CA PHE A 52 -7.74 -3.38 7.59
C PHE A 52 -8.56 -2.73 6.50
N GLU A 53 -8.59 -1.40 6.50
CA GLU A 53 -9.27 -0.62 5.48
C GLU A 53 -8.39 0.54 5.01
N VAL A 54 -8.24 0.68 3.68
CA VAL A 54 -7.38 1.68 3.07
C VAL A 54 -7.89 2.07 1.68
N GLU A 55 -7.85 3.36 1.38
CA GLU A 55 -8.12 3.90 0.05
C GLU A 55 -6.79 4.21 -0.65
N PHE A 56 -6.66 3.78 -1.90
CA PHE A 56 -5.56 4.11 -2.79
C PHE A 56 -6.06 4.87 -4.00
N ALA A 57 -5.30 5.88 -4.44
CA ALA A 57 -5.56 6.56 -5.71
C ALA A 57 -4.26 6.99 -6.39
N ASP A 58 -4.31 7.03 -7.72
CA ASP A 58 -3.22 7.42 -8.60
C ASP A 58 -3.75 8.11 -9.86
N ASN A 59 -2.98 9.05 -10.41
CA ASN A 59 -3.36 9.80 -11.61
C ASN A 59 -3.41 8.93 -12.88
N GLU A 60 -2.57 7.88 -12.96
CA GLU A 60 -2.51 6.97 -14.11
C GLU A 60 -2.91 5.55 -13.74
N ALA A 61 -2.11 4.85 -12.92
CA ALA A 61 -2.39 3.46 -12.55
C ALA A 61 -1.59 3.00 -11.33
N LEU A 62 -2.28 2.49 -10.33
CA LEU A 62 -1.71 1.81 -9.17
C LEU A 62 -0.89 0.58 -9.61
N GLY A 63 0.18 0.31 -8.90
CA GLY A 63 1.05 -0.85 -9.08
C GLY A 63 0.80 -1.94 -8.06
N SER A 64 1.27 -1.73 -6.84
CA SER A 64 1.11 -2.70 -5.75
C SER A 64 1.20 -2.01 -4.39
N TYR A 65 0.81 -2.73 -3.33
CA TYR A 65 0.99 -2.27 -1.97
C TYR A 65 1.61 -3.34 -1.08
N LYS A 66 2.13 -2.90 0.07
CA LYS A 66 2.60 -3.77 1.16
C LYS A 66 2.21 -3.17 2.49
N VAL A 67 2.03 -4.01 3.49
CA VAL A 67 1.81 -3.63 4.88
C VAL A 67 2.97 -4.13 5.71
N ASN A 68 3.48 -3.30 6.63
CA ASN A 68 4.51 -3.69 7.57
C ASN A 68 4.11 -3.30 8.98
N ILE A 69 4.35 -4.19 9.93
CA ILE A 69 4.27 -3.91 11.36
C ILE A 69 5.65 -4.15 11.94
N HIS A 70 6.19 -3.18 12.70
CA HIS A 70 7.47 -3.31 13.38
C HIS A 70 7.48 -2.54 14.71
N PRO A 71 8.33 -2.96 15.67
CA PRO A 71 8.37 -2.34 17.00
C PRO A 71 8.83 -0.89 16.97
N ALA A 72 8.23 -0.06 17.84
CA ALA A 72 8.57 1.34 18.05
C ALA A 72 9.22 1.54 19.44
N PHE A 73 10.03 0.58 19.94
CA PHE A 73 10.54 0.57 21.30
C PHE A 73 11.82 1.39 21.53
N ASP A 74 12.57 1.67 20.49
CA ASP A 74 13.87 2.34 20.54
C ASP A 74 13.80 3.85 20.34
N GLY A 75 12.57 4.40 20.29
CA GLY A 75 12.34 5.83 20.19
C GLY A 75 12.71 6.41 18.82
N HIS A 76 12.98 5.58 17.80
CA HIS A 76 13.05 6.11 16.46
C HIS A 76 11.66 6.59 16.07
N THR A 77 11.58 7.85 15.82
CA THR A 77 10.34 8.48 15.46
C THR A 77 10.30 8.66 13.96
N HIS A 78 9.16 8.29 13.38
CA HIS A 78 8.69 9.13 12.30
C HIS A 78 8.09 10.44 12.88
N GLU A 79 7.95 10.55 14.21
CA GLU A 79 7.80 11.73 15.09
C GLU A 79 7.55 11.30 16.55
N GLN A 80 8.59 11.46 17.40
CA GLN A 80 8.65 11.41 18.89
C GLN A 80 8.65 10.08 19.69
N ALA A 81 9.47 10.14 20.77
CA ALA A 81 10.05 9.07 21.57
C ALA A 81 9.10 8.17 22.38
N ALA A 82 9.50 6.89 22.55
CA ALA A 82 8.80 5.87 23.31
C ALA A 82 9.51 5.44 24.60
N PRO A 83 8.80 4.93 25.63
CA PRO A 83 9.36 4.50 26.90
C PRO A 83 10.02 3.11 26.84
N GLN A 84 11.08 2.92 27.69
CA GLN A 84 11.81 1.66 27.85
C GLN A 84 10.99 0.61 28.63
N PHE A 85 11.02 -0.66 28.18
CA PHE A 85 10.43 -1.79 28.88
C PHE A 85 11.48 -2.84 29.31
N ALA A 86 11.20 -3.49 30.44
CA ALA A 86 12.07 -4.50 31.05
C ALA A 86 12.11 -5.81 30.25
N ALA A 87 13.26 -6.50 30.28
CA ALA A 87 13.49 -7.77 29.61
C ALA A 87 12.63 -8.89 30.27
N GLY A 88 11.76 -9.48 29.48
CA GLY A 88 11.01 -10.70 29.77
C GLY A 88 11.13 -11.67 28.58
N ASP A 89 10.63 -12.91 28.73
CA ASP A 89 10.64 -13.96 27.70
C ASP A 89 9.71 -13.69 26.48
N SER A 90 9.44 -12.43 26.18
CA SER A 90 8.61 -11.99 25.07
C SER A 90 9.43 -11.58 23.86
N ILE A 91 8.87 -11.72 22.66
CA ILE A 91 9.53 -11.38 21.38
C ILE A 91 8.84 -10.19 20.71
N ALA A 92 9.64 -9.24 20.19
CA ALA A 92 9.09 -8.18 19.38
C ALA A 92 8.49 -8.74 18.08
N PHE A 93 7.31 -8.24 17.71
CA PHE A 93 6.66 -8.64 16.48
C PHE A 93 7.15 -7.77 15.31
N GLU A 94 7.53 -8.41 14.23
CA GLU A 94 7.83 -7.75 12.98
C GLU A 94 7.39 -8.63 11.83
N LYS A 95 6.59 -8.07 10.91
CA LYS A 95 6.18 -8.77 9.70
C LYS A 95 5.82 -7.79 8.59
N THR A 96 6.20 -8.16 7.38
CA THR A 96 5.72 -7.52 6.15
C THR A 96 4.82 -8.48 5.40
N TRP A 97 3.66 -7.99 4.97
CA TRP A 97 2.76 -8.67 4.04
C TRP A 97 2.84 -7.96 2.69
N LEU A 98 3.07 -8.73 1.65
CA LEU A 98 3.01 -8.25 0.28
C LEU A 98 1.60 -8.40 -0.27
N GLU A 99 1.19 -7.54 -1.20
CA GLU A 99 -0.09 -7.67 -1.89
C GLU A 99 -0.31 -9.07 -2.48
N SER A 100 0.75 -9.71 -3.00
CA SER A 100 0.68 -11.06 -3.54
C SER A 100 0.23 -12.11 -2.51
N GLU A 101 0.50 -11.91 -1.21
CA GLU A 101 0.03 -12.79 -0.14
C GLU A 101 -1.48 -12.62 0.08
N PHE A 102 -1.98 -11.37 0.00
CA PHE A 102 -3.40 -11.08 0.09
C PHE A 102 -4.17 -11.62 -1.11
N ILE A 103 -3.62 -11.47 -2.33
CA ILE A 103 -4.19 -12.06 -3.54
C ILE A 103 -4.26 -13.60 -3.43
N ALA A 104 -3.21 -14.24 -2.92
CA ALA A 104 -3.21 -15.69 -2.67
C ALA A 104 -4.25 -16.12 -1.62
N ALA A 105 -4.63 -15.21 -0.71
CA ALA A 105 -5.69 -15.39 0.28
C ALA A 105 -7.09 -15.00 -0.24
N GLY A 106 -7.25 -14.70 -1.54
CA GLY A 106 -8.52 -14.41 -2.20
C GLY A 106 -8.87 -12.94 -2.37
N GLU A 107 -7.98 -12.02 -1.98
CA GLU A 107 -8.21 -10.59 -2.16
C GLU A 107 -7.94 -10.13 -3.60
N GLN A 108 -8.49 -8.97 -3.96
CA GLN A 108 -8.32 -8.41 -5.29
C GLN A 108 -7.05 -7.57 -5.39
N SER A 109 -6.37 -7.63 -6.55
CA SER A 109 -5.26 -6.74 -6.85
C SER A 109 -5.71 -5.29 -7.06
N ILE A 110 -4.84 -4.35 -6.64
CA ILE A 110 -4.99 -2.92 -6.98
C ILE A 110 -4.36 -2.58 -8.34
N GLU A 111 -3.57 -3.48 -8.89
CA GLU A 111 -2.79 -3.25 -10.11
C GLU A 111 -3.64 -2.74 -11.28
N GLY A 112 -3.21 -1.64 -11.90
CA GLY A 112 -3.86 -1.04 -13.06
C GLY A 112 -5.11 -0.21 -12.75
N LYS A 113 -5.58 -0.18 -11.51
CA LYS A 113 -6.70 0.68 -11.09
C LYS A 113 -6.21 2.12 -10.87
N ARG A 114 -7.09 3.10 -11.05
CA ARG A 114 -6.80 4.50 -10.68
C ARG A 114 -7.17 4.82 -9.24
N ASN A 115 -8.17 4.15 -8.71
CA ASN A 115 -8.61 4.26 -7.33
C ASN A 115 -9.24 2.95 -6.89
N THR A 116 -9.09 2.62 -5.63
CA THR A 116 -9.72 1.44 -5.03
C THR A 116 -9.68 1.53 -3.50
N THR A 117 -10.67 0.93 -2.87
CA THR A 117 -10.66 0.66 -1.44
C THR A 117 -10.36 -0.81 -1.24
N ILE A 118 -9.47 -1.11 -0.32
CA ILE A 118 -9.19 -2.46 0.17
C ILE A 118 -9.75 -2.58 1.57
N HIS A 119 -10.49 -3.66 1.81
CA HIS A 119 -11.07 -3.97 3.10
C HIS A 119 -10.96 -5.48 3.32
N HIS A 120 -10.24 -5.91 4.36
CA HIS A 120 -10.09 -7.34 4.69
C HIS A 120 -9.56 -7.57 6.11
N HIS A 121 -9.59 -8.85 6.56
CA HIS A 121 -9.08 -9.31 7.84
C HIS A 121 -7.94 -10.33 7.66
N LYS A 122 -6.98 -10.07 6.74
CA LYS A 122 -5.89 -11.02 6.44
C LYS A 122 -4.58 -10.71 7.17
N ILE A 123 -4.52 -9.60 7.92
CA ILE A 123 -3.33 -9.21 8.68
C ILE A 123 -3.43 -9.84 10.06
N VAL A 124 -2.70 -10.94 10.26
CA VAL A 124 -2.73 -11.71 11.52
C VAL A 124 -1.56 -11.32 12.40
N ILE A 125 -1.85 -10.89 13.63
CA ILE A 125 -0.88 -10.69 14.71
C ILE A 125 -1.06 -11.85 15.69
N PRO A 126 -0.26 -12.93 15.60
CA PRO A 126 -0.50 -14.15 16.35
C PRO A 126 -0.24 -13.95 17.86
N PRO A 127 -0.85 -14.72 18.75
CA PRO A 127 -0.59 -14.61 20.19
C PRO A 127 0.85 -14.96 20.58
N THR A 128 1.51 -15.81 19.79
CA THR A 128 2.90 -16.24 20.04
C THR A 128 3.67 -16.35 18.74
N VAL A 129 4.99 -16.12 18.80
CA VAL A 129 5.94 -16.42 17.73
C VAL A 129 7.04 -17.31 18.30
N ASN A 130 7.29 -18.46 17.68
CA ASN A 130 8.25 -19.46 18.16
C ASN A 130 8.00 -19.90 19.63
N GLY A 131 6.72 -20.00 20.02
CA GLY A 131 6.30 -20.40 21.37
C GLY A 131 6.48 -19.30 22.43
N LYS A 132 6.91 -18.10 22.05
CA LYS A 132 7.04 -16.96 22.96
C LYS A 132 5.91 -15.96 22.75
N PRO A 133 5.35 -15.36 23.82
CA PRO A 133 4.36 -14.30 23.69
C PRO A 133 4.98 -13.07 23.01
N LEU A 134 4.16 -12.27 22.35
CA LEU A 134 4.60 -11.02 21.79
C LEU A 134 4.89 -10.00 22.89
N LYS A 135 5.89 -9.17 22.67
CA LYS A 135 6.17 -8.02 23.52
C LYS A 135 5.06 -6.99 23.35
N GLU A 136 4.35 -6.68 24.45
CA GLU A 136 3.36 -5.61 24.46
C GLU A 136 4.03 -4.24 24.32
N GLY A 137 3.32 -3.28 23.75
CA GLY A 137 3.78 -1.91 23.61
C GLY A 137 3.47 -1.32 22.24
N ASN A 138 4.16 -0.24 21.90
CA ASN A 138 3.90 0.52 20.69
C ASN A 138 4.62 -0.10 19.48
N TYR A 139 3.90 -0.10 18.35
CA TYR A 139 4.38 -0.54 17.05
C TYR A 139 3.98 0.48 16.00
N HIS A 140 4.75 0.54 14.93
CA HIS A 140 4.34 1.24 13.72
C HIS A 140 3.60 0.27 12.81
N PHE A 141 2.44 0.71 12.33
CA PHE A 141 1.70 0.08 11.25
C PHE A 141 1.89 0.94 10.01
N MET A 142 2.56 0.40 8.99
CA MET A 142 2.94 1.16 7.80
C MET A 142 2.33 0.52 6.55
N VAL A 143 1.71 1.34 5.71
CA VAL A 143 1.24 0.96 4.38
C VAL A 143 2.06 1.70 3.34
N THR A 144 2.65 0.97 2.42
CA THR A 144 3.38 1.52 1.27
C THR A 144 2.65 1.16 -0.01
N CYS A 145 2.51 2.11 -0.92
CA CYS A 145 1.92 1.90 -2.25
C CYS A 145 2.88 2.39 -3.33
N SER A 146 3.01 1.63 -4.40
CA SER A 146 3.68 2.04 -5.62
C SER A 146 2.70 2.08 -6.80
N ASP A 147 2.96 2.97 -7.76
CA ASP A 147 2.28 3.00 -9.05
C ASP A 147 2.97 2.11 -10.10
N LYS A 148 2.43 2.09 -11.32
CA LYS A 148 3.03 1.40 -12.48
C LYS A 148 4.33 2.04 -12.97
N ALA A 149 4.54 3.34 -12.72
CA ALA A 149 5.77 4.06 -13.07
C ALA A 149 6.87 3.90 -12.01
N ARG A 150 6.56 3.22 -10.88
CA ARG A 150 7.42 2.98 -9.71
C ARG A 150 7.65 4.22 -8.84
N ASN A 151 6.73 5.17 -8.84
CA ASN A 151 6.71 6.16 -7.79
C ASN A 151 6.11 5.51 -6.54
N GLU A 152 6.66 5.84 -5.38
CA GLU A 152 6.27 5.20 -4.11
C GLU A 152 5.91 6.24 -3.06
N THR A 153 4.88 5.96 -2.28
CA THR A 153 4.50 6.71 -1.09
C THR A 153 4.19 5.75 0.06
N PHE A 154 4.17 6.26 1.28
CA PHE A 154 3.75 5.49 2.44
C PHE A 154 2.97 6.36 3.42
N VAL A 155 2.17 5.71 4.25
CA VAL A 155 1.57 6.26 5.47
C VAL A 155 1.90 5.34 6.63
N ALA A 156 1.99 5.89 7.83
CA ALA A 156 2.19 5.12 9.05
C ALA A 156 1.30 5.65 10.16
N CYS A 157 0.81 4.75 11.02
CA CYS A 157 0.16 5.08 12.27
C CYS A 157 0.81 4.30 13.42
N ASN A 158 0.61 4.76 14.65
CA ASN A 158 1.00 4.03 15.83
C ASN A 158 -0.14 3.12 16.25
N ILE A 159 0.19 1.88 16.55
CA ILE A 159 -0.72 0.91 17.17
C ILE A 159 -0.08 0.39 18.45
N LYS A 160 -0.89 -0.11 19.38
CA LYS A 160 -0.42 -0.76 20.59
C LYS A 160 -0.80 -2.23 20.56
N ILE A 161 0.17 -3.13 20.62
CA ILE A 161 -0.10 -4.54 20.85
C ILE A 161 -0.29 -4.78 22.35
N SER A 162 -1.43 -5.34 22.75
CA SER A 162 -1.74 -5.62 24.16
C SER A 162 -2.70 -6.79 24.31
N TYR A 163 -2.38 -7.76 25.16
CA TYR A 163 -3.25 -8.89 25.47
C TYR A 163 -4.51 -8.51 26.25
N SER A 164 -4.50 -7.33 26.90
CA SER A 164 -5.64 -6.78 27.61
C SER A 164 -6.57 -5.92 26.71
N ALA A 165 -6.19 -5.68 25.45
CA ALA A 165 -7.04 -4.97 24.52
C ALA A 165 -8.36 -5.75 24.30
N LYS A 166 -9.46 -5.02 24.10
CA LYS A 166 -10.73 -5.61 23.70
C LYS A 166 -10.62 -6.10 22.25
N GLU A 167 -11.29 -7.18 21.92
CA GLU A 167 -11.52 -7.50 20.52
C GLU A 167 -12.38 -6.39 19.93
N HIS A 168 -11.94 -5.82 18.80
CA HIS A 168 -12.80 -4.93 18.03
C HIS A 168 -13.77 -5.81 17.25
N ASP A 169 -14.96 -6.02 17.82
CA ASP A 169 -16.07 -6.61 17.09
C ASP A 169 -16.65 -5.50 16.20
N HIS A 170 -16.23 -5.45 14.96
CA HIS A 170 -16.98 -4.72 13.94
C HIS A 170 -18.11 -5.65 13.50
N GLU A 171 -19.34 -5.28 13.83
CA GLU A 171 -20.52 -5.90 13.22
C GLU A 171 -20.49 -5.52 11.72
N ASP A 172 -20.41 -6.55 10.87
CA ASP A 172 -20.54 -6.45 9.40
C ASP A 172 -21.94 -5.95 8.97
#